data_503fcbce03a300708aa6d3fd7cb6b4e1
#
_entry.id   503fcbce03a300708aa6d3fd7cb6b4e1
#
_cell.length_a   1.000
_cell.length_b   1.000
_cell.length_c   1.000
_cell.angle_alpha   90.00
_cell.angle_beta   90.00
_cell.angle_gamma   90.00
#
_symmetry.space_group_name_H-M   'P 1'
#
loop_
_entity.id
_entity.type
_entity.pdbx_description
1 polymer ?
#
loop_
_entity_poly.entity_id
_entity_poly.type
_entity_poly.pdbx_seq_one_letter_code
_entity_poly.pdbx_strand_id
1 'polypeptide(L)'
;MPTFTMPQNPAFLCIGEQRCGTTWLYHALRRHPQIWLPPLKATRYFVRTSDKSLMATLAHNRDILELRKMHRLLRRRQVTLSNLTWFARYYCMPRNDGWYASLMRPPPGRMSGEICHAYSGMTNAQLRAMRDGFPDLKLVYVLREPLARSWSGLARR
;
A
#
# COMPACT_ATOMS: atom_id res chain seq x y z
N MET A 1 24.97 7.94 -10.97
CA MET A 1 23.65 7.69 -10.36
C MET A 1 23.62 6.26 -9.91
N PRO A 2 23.35 5.91 -8.66
CA PRO A 2 23.32 4.52 -8.24
C PRO A 2 22.11 3.83 -8.89
N THR A 3 22.36 2.86 -9.73
CA THR A 3 21.38 1.93 -10.28
C THR A 3 20.91 1.03 -9.14
N PHE A 4 19.77 1.32 -8.57
CA PHE A 4 19.12 0.43 -7.61
C PHE A 4 18.54 -0.77 -8.36
N THR A 5 19.26 -1.87 -8.36
CA THR A 5 18.70 -3.18 -8.69
C THR A 5 17.90 -3.63 -7.47
N MET A 6 16.61 -3.31 -7.43
CA MET A 6 15.70 -3.74 -6.36
C MET A 6 15.28 -5.18 -6.59
N PRO A 7 15.71 -6.15 -5.78
CA PRO A 7 15.15 -7.48 -5.85
C PRO A 7 13.72 -7.44 -5.29
N GLN A 8 12.76 -7.72 -6.14
CA GLN A 8 11.33 -7.86 -5.83
C GLN A 8 10.59 -6.55 -5.53
N ASN A 9 10.47 -5.72 -6.53
CA ASN A 9 9.47 -4.66 -6.63
C ASN A 9 8.06 -5.28 -6.67
N PRO A 10 7.01 -4.57 -6.17
CA PRO A 10 5.67 -5.07 -6.40
C PRO A 10 5.42 -5.25 -7.90
N ALA A 11 4.82 -6.35 -8.30
CA ALA A 11 4.51 -6.60 -9.70
C ALA A 11 3.36 -5.72 -10.20
N PHE A 12 2.50 -5.25 -9.29
CA PHE A 12 1.42 -4.34 -9.63
C PHE A 12 1.07 -3.39 -8.48
N LEU A 13 0.56 -2.20 -8.85
CA LEU A 13 -0.10 -1.26 -7.95
C LEU A 13 -1.54 -1.02 -8.41
N CYS A 14 -2.47 -1.16 -7.49
CA CYS A 14 -3.84 -0.69 -7.72
C CYS A 14 -3.96 0.72 -7.14
N ILE A 15 -4.13 1.70 -8.03
CA ILE A 15 -4.13 3.14 -7.73
C ILE A 15 -5.51 3.78 -7.81
N GLY A 16 -6.57 2.98 -7.81
CA GLY A 16 -7.93 3.47 -7.95
C GLY A 16 -8.40 4.38 -6.82
N GLU A 17 -9.38 5.22 -7.15
CA GLU A 17 -9.98 6.24 -6.29
C GLU A 17 -10.60 5.71 -5.00
N GLN A 18 -10.77 6.61 -4.02
CA GLN A 18 -11.58 6.31 -2.85
C GLN A 18 -13.00 5.90 -3.25
N ARG A 19 -13.61 4.99 -2.49
CA ARG A 19 -14.98 4.50 -2.68
C ARG A 19 -15.23 3.70 -3.97
N CYS A 20 -14.15 3.31 -4.68
CA CYS A 20 -14.21 2.46 -5.88
C CYS A 20 -14.06 0.96 -5.59
N GLY A 21 -14.32 0.50 -4.37
CA GLY A 21 -14.26 -0.93 -4.04
C GLY A 21 -12.87 -1.49 -3.77
N THR A 22 -11.83 -0.66 -3.67
CA THR A 22 -10.44 -1.10 -3.44
C THR A 22 -10.24 -1.92 -2.16
N THR A 23 -11.12 -1.79 -1.16
CA THR A 23 -11.06 -2.62 0.05
C THR A 23 -11.60 -4.02 -0.20
N TRP A 24 -12.70 -4.13 -0.96
CA TRP A 24 -13.19 -5.43 -1.41
C TRP A 24 -12.15 -6.15 -2.27
N LEU A 25 -11.57 -5.44 -3.25
CA LEU A 25 -10.51 -5.98 -4.11
C LEU A 25 -9.31 -6.47 -3.29
N TYR A 26 -8.89 -5.72 -2.26
CA TYR A 26 -7.81 -6.14 -1.37
C TYR A 26 -8.12 -7.48 -0.69
N HIS A 27 -9.33 -7.65 -0.17
CA HIS A 27 -9.72 -8.90 0.48
C HIS A 27 -9.91 -10.05 -0.50
N ALA A 28 -10.39 -9.78 -1.71
CA ALA A 28 -10.53 -10.77 -2.76
C ALA A 28 -9.15 -11.29 -3.24
N LEU A 29 -8.23 -10.38 -3.57
CA LEU A 29 -6.90 -10.74 -4.04
C LEU A 29 -6.04 -11.45 -2.97
N ARG A 30 -6.23 -11.14 -1.70
CA ARG A 30 -5.55 -11.87 -0.61
C ARG A 30 -5.92 -13.35 -0.53
N ARG A 31 -7.05 -13.76 -1.10
CA ARG A 31 -7.48 -15.16 -1.16
C ARG A 31 -6.93 -15.88 -2.39
N HIS A 32 -6.37 -15.14 -3.36
CA HIS A 32 -5.82 -15.73 -4.58
C HIS A 32 -4.51 -16.47 -4.28
N PRO A 33 -4.32 -17.71 -4.74
CA PRO A 33 -3.17 -18.52 -4.38
C PRO A 33 -1.83 -17.96 -4.87
N GLN A 34 -1.82 -17.27 -6.02
CA GLN A 34 -0.63 -16.73 -6.66
C GLN A 34 -0.36 -15.25 -6.31
N ILE A 35 -1.26 -14.58 -5.57
CA ILE A 35 -1.11 -13.17 -5.22
C ILE A 35 -0.82 -13.06 -3.73
N TRP A 36 0.13 -12.22 -3.40
CA TRP A 36 0.44 -11.82 -2.06
C TRP A 36 0.29 -10.30 -1.90
N LEU A 37 -0.46 -9.89 -0.92
CA LEU A 37 -0.59 -8.48 -0.54
C LEU A 37 -0.12 -8.30 0.90
N PRO A 38 0.54 -7.14 1.22
CA PRO A 38 0.95 -6.83 2.58
C PRO A 38 -0.19 -6.97 3.59
N PRO A 39 0.11 -7.30 4.86
CA PRO A 39 -0.90 -7.36 5.93
C PRO A 39 -1.66 -6.03 6.12
N LEU A 40 -1.00 -4.90 5.85
CA LEU A 40 -1.60 -3.59 5.82
C LEU A 40 -1.87 -3.14 4.38
N LYS A 41 -3.09 -2.68 4.14
CA LYS A 41 -3.46 -2.03 2.89
C LYS A 41 -2.88 -0.61 2.87
N ALA A 42 -2.28 -0.21 1.75
CA ALA A 42 -1.82 1.16 1.47
C ALA A 42 -0.63 1.64 2.33
N THR A 43 0.58 1.26 1.95
CA THR A 43 1.81 1.78 2.58
C THR A 43 2.03 3.28 2.33
N ARG A 44 1.44 3.82 1.23
CA ARG A 44 1.58 5.21 0.78
C ARG A 44 3.02 5.62 0.50
N TYR A 45 3.85 4.68 0.09
CA TYR A 45 5.27 4.92 -0.15
C TYR A 45 5.52 6.00 -1.21
N PHE A 46 4.82 5.94 -2.34
CA PHE A 46 5.01 6.88 -3.46
C PHE A 46 4.39 8.26 -3.24
N VAL A 47 3.49 8.43 -2.27
CA VAL A 47 2.92 9.74 -1.92
C VAL A 47 3.82 10.38 -0.86
N ARG A 48 4.92 10.98 -1.30
CA ARG A 48 5.81 11.77 -0.45
C ARG A 48 5.47 13.25 -0.65
N THR A 49 4.99 13.91 0.39
CA THR A 49 4.83 15.37 0.34
C THR A 49 6.15 16.03 0.72
N SER A 50 6.45 17.18 0.12
CA SER A 50 7.58 18.02 0.50
C SER A 50 7.37 18.75 1.83
N ASP A 51 6.14 18.81 2.30
CA ASP A 51 5.78 19.45 3.57
C ASP A 51 6.04 18.50 4.75
N LYS A 52 7.12 18.79 5.49
CA LYS A 52 7.54 18.01 6.66
C LYS A 52 6.51 18.03 7.79
N SER A 53 5.77 19.13 7.98
CA SER A 53 4.78 19.27 9.05
C SER A 53 3.55 18.43 8.76
N LEU A 54 3.05 18.48 7.53
CA LEU A 54 1.95 17.64 7.06
C LEU A 54 2.32 16.16 7.10
N MET A 55 3.56 15.82 6.72
CA MET A 55 4.07 14.44 6.80
C MET A 55 4.14 13.94 8.23
N ALA A 56 4.57 14.76 9.19
CA ALA A 56 4.60 14.38 10.61
C ALA A 56 3.17 14.13 11.13
N THR A 57 2.21 15.00 10.82
CA THR A 57 0.81 14.84 11.22
C THR A 57 0.16 13.61 10.58
N LEU A 58 0.39 13.39 9.29
CA LEU A 58 -0.14 12.22 8.58
C LEU A 58 0.51 10.92 9.08
N ALA A 59 1.79 10.94 9.43
CA ALA A 59 2.49 9.82 10.02
C ALA A 59 1.90 9.48 11.40
N HIS A 60 1.76 10.48 12.27
CA HIS A 60 1.20 10.29 13.62
C HIS A 60 -0.23 9.72 13.58
N ASN A 61 -1.13 10.33 12.82
CA ASN A 61 -2.50 9.85 12.67
C ASN A 61 -2.57 8.45 12.04
N ARG A 62 -1.67 8.15 11.11
CA ARG A 62 -1.57 6.83 10.49
C ARG A 62 -1.09 5.80 11.50
N ASP A 63 -0.08 6.10 12.27
CA ASP A 63 0.50 5.14 13.23
C ASP A 63 -0.53 4.75 14.30
N ILE A 64 -1.35 5.67 14.77
CA ILE A 64 -2.47 5.37 15.67
C ILE A 64 -3.50 4.44 15.01
N LEU A 65 -3.87 4.72 13.75
CA LEU A 65 -4.82 3.88 13.01
C LEU A 65 -4.26 2.48 12.72
N GLU A 66 -2.97 2.39 12.41
CA GLU A 66 -2.29 1.13 12.13
C GLU A 66 -2.07 0.31 13.40
N LEU A 67 -1.74 0.94 14.54
CA LEU A 67 -1.69 0.29 15.85
C LEU A 67 -3.06 -0.29 16.24
N ARG A 68 -4.15 0.42 15.98
CA ARG A 68 -5.51 -0.11 16.19
C ARG A 68 -5.81 -1.31 15.28
N LYS A 69 -5.32 -1.32 14.04
CA LYS A 69 -5.46 -2.47 13.14
C LYS A 69 -4.62 -3.65 13.63
N MET A 70 -3.37 -3.42 14.02
CA MET A 70 -2.50 -4.44 14.60
C MET A 70 -3.14 -5.05 15.85
N HIS A 71 -3.63 -4.24 16.78
CA HIS A 71 -4.35 -4.71 17.97
C HIS A 71 -5.57 -5.56 17.62
N ARG A 72 -6.31 -5.19 16.55
CA ARG A 72 -7.46 -5.98 16.06
C ARG A 72 -7.03 -7.33 15.48
N LEU A 73 -5.91 -7.38 14.75
CA LEU A 73 -5.33 -8.62 14.22
C LEU A 73 -4.83 -9.54 15.35
N LEU A 74 -4.18 -8.96 16.38
CA LEU A 74 -3.75 -9.68 17.59
C LEU A 74 -4.93 -10.30 18.31
N ARG A 75 -6.00 -9.53 18.55
CA ARG A 75 -7.24 -10.05 19.18
C ARG A 75 -7.90 -11.19 18.41
N ARG A 76 -7.81 -11.19 17.07
CA ARG A 76 -8.41 -12.22 16.21
C ARG A 76 -7.54 -13.46 16.06
N ARG A 77 -6.42 -13.58 16.78
CA ARG A 77 -5.42 -14.68 16.63
C ARG A 77 -4.96 -14.92 15.18
N GLN A 78 -5.02 -13.90 14.34
CA GLN A 78 -4.62 -13.96 12.93
C GLN A 78 -3.14 -13.55 12.73
N VAL A 79 -2.37 -13.52 13.80
CA VAL A 79 -0.96 -13.14 13.78
C VAL A 79 -0.14 -14.41 13.57
N THR A 80 0.42 -14.52 12.38
CA THR A 80 1.46 -15.49 12.05
C THR A 80 2.84 -14.88 12.31
N LEU A 81 3.87 -15.71 12.49
CA LEU A 81 5.26 -15.24 12.60
C LEU A 81 5.66 -14.36 11.41
N SER A 82 5.21 -14.71 10.22
CA SER A 82 5.41 -13.90 8.99
C SER A 82 4.81 -12.50 9.09
N ASN A 83 3.63 -12.37 9.69
CA ASN A 83 3.01 -11.06 9.90
C ASN A 83 3.77 -10.26 10.96
N LEU A 84 4.26 -10.89 12.03
CA LEU A 84 5.07 -10.21 13.05
C LEU A 84 6.35 -9.63 12.47
N THR A 85 7.10 -10.40 11.68
CA THR A 85 8.33 -9.92 11.02
C THR A 85 8.03 -8.80 10.03
N TRP A 86 6.89 -8.86 9.33
CA TRP A 86 6.45 -7.78 8.44
C TRP A 86 6.16 -6.48 9.23
N PHE A 87 5.45 -6.58 10.36
CA PHE A 87 5.16 -5.43 11.23
C PHE A 87 6.42 -4.86 11.85
N ALA A 88 7.36 -5.70 12.29
CA ALA A 88 8.65 -5.24 12.80
C ALA A 88 9.39 -4.40 11.75
N ARG A 89 9.47 -4.86 10.49
CA ARG A 89 10.05 -4.06 9.40
C ARG A 89 9.28 -2.76 9.17
N TYR A 90 7.96 -2.80 9.19
CA TYR A 90 7.11 -1.63 8.95
C TYR A 90 7.33 -0.51 9.97
N TYR A 91 7.52 -0.85 11.25
CA TYR A 91 7.65 0.13 12.34
C TYR A 91 9.09 0.46 12.70
N CYS A 92 10.02 -0.50 12.62
CA CYS A 92 11.38 -0.34 13.14
C CYS A 92 12.41 0.05 12.09
N MET A 93 12.13 -0.08 10.79
CA MET A 93 13.07 0.30 9.74
C MET A 93 12.84 1.75 9.27
N PRO A 94 13.91 2.48 8.90
CA PRO A 94 13.79 3.80 8.29
C PRO A 94 13.10 3.71 6.94
N ARG A 95 12.19 4.65 6.66
CA ARG A 95 11.36 4.65 5.45
C ARG A 95 12.15 5.13 4.23
N ASN A 96 12.80 4.19 3.58
CA ASN A 96 13.55 4.35 2.34
C ASN A 96 13.13 3.28 1.33
N ASP A 97 13.82 3.23 0.20
CA ASP A 97 13.55 2.27 -0.87
C ASP A 97 13.75 0.82 -0.39
N GLY A 98 14.81 0.57 0.41
CA GLY A 98 15.05 -0.73 1.03
C GLY A 98 13.93 -1.18 1.98
N TRP A 99 13.37 -0.24 2.75
CA TRP A 99 12.20 -0.49 3.58
C TRP A 99 11.01 -0.94 2.74
N TYR A 100 10.69 -0.19 1.67
CA TYR A 100 9.57 -0.55 0.80
C TYR A 100 9.77 -1.91 0.13
N ALA A 101 10.96 -2.15 -0.41
CA ALA A 101 11.30 -3.45 -1.01
C ALA A 101 11.15 -4.60 -0.02
N SER A 102 11.62 -4.41 1.23
CA SER A 102 11.50 -5.42 2.27
C SER A 102 10.05 -5.76 2.65
N LEU A 103 9.15 -4.77 2.56
CA LEU A 103 7.72 -4.94 2.81
C LEU A 103 6.99 -5.62 1.65
N MET A 104 7.49 -5.47 0.42
CA MET A 104 6.88 -6.03 -0.79
C MET A 104 7.43 -7.42 -1.17
N ARG A 105 8.20 -8.06 -0.29
CA ARG A 105 8.75 -9.40 -0.53
C ARG A 105 7.67 -10.47 -0.32
N PRO A 106 7.19 -11.12 -1.40
CA PRO A 106 6.20 -12.19 -1.29
C PRO A 106 6.86 -13.51 -0.86
N PRO A 107 6.09 -14.48 -0.37
CA PRO A 107 6.52 -15.87 -0.30
C PRO A 107 6.90 -16.43 -1.69
N PRO A 108 7.74 -17.46 -1.78
CA PRO A 108 8.09 -18.09 -3.04
C PRO A 108 6.86 -18.47 -3.88
N GLY A 109 6.93 -18.26 -5.19
CA GLY A 109 5.86 -18.59 -6.13
C GLY A 109 4.66 -17.65 -6.13
N ARG A 110 4.70 -16.55 -5.39
CA ARG A 110 3.61 -15.56 -5.37
C ARG A 110 4.07 -14.21 -5.93
N MET A 111 3.16 -13.55 -6.60
CA MET A 111 3.32 -12.19 -7.11
C MET A 111 2.94 -11.19 -6.01
N SER A 112 3.78 -10.18 -5.74
CA SER A 112 3.44 -9.12 -4.80
C SER A 112 2.69 -7.97 -5.47
N GLY A 113 1.81 -7.33 -4.72
CA GLY A 113 1.13 -6.12 -5.15
C GLY A 113 0.77 -5.21 -3.99
N GLU A 114 0.40 -3.98 -4.29
CA GLU A 114 -0.12 -3.04 -3.33
C GLU A 114 -1.41 -2.40 -3.83
N ILE A 115 -2.34 -2.15 -2.92
CA ILE A 115 -3.58 -1.43 -3.22
C ILE A 115 -3.61 -0.16 -2.39
N CYS A 116 -3.43 0.99 -3.03
CA CYS A 116 -3.39 2.28 -2.37
C CYS A 116 -4.16 3.34 -3.16
N HIS A 117 -5.35 3.69 -2.67
CA HIS A 117 -6.17 4.73 -3.30
C HIS A 117 -5.51 6.12 -3.29
N ALA A 118 -4.58 6.39 -2.38
CA ALA A 118 -3.90 7.69 -2.32
C ALA A 118 -2.98 7.93 -3.53
N TYR A 119 -2.64 6.90 -4.28
CA TYR A 119 -1.81 7.04 -5.48
C TYR A 119 -2.56 7.67 -6.66
N SER A 120 -3.89 7.71 -6.64
CA SER A 120 -4.68 8.42 -7.66
C SER A 120 -4.44 9.94 -7.67
N GLY A 121 -4.01 10.51 -6.55
CA GLY A 121 -3.65 11.92 -6.41
C GLY A 121 -2.18 12.25 -6.66
N MET A 122 -1.38 11.33 -7.21
CA MET A 122 0.02 11.58 -7.52
C MET A 122 0.18 12.60 -8.64
N THR A 123 1.16 13.47 -8.50
CA THR A 123 1.56 14.41 -9.56
C THR A 123 2.25 13.68 -10.71
N ASN A 124 2.28 14.33 -11.90
CA ASN A 124 2.99 13.79 -13.05
C ASN A 124 4.49 13.53 -12.76
N ALA A 125 5.13 14.36 -11.94
CA ALA A 125 6.51 14.16 -11.53
C ALA A 125 6.68 12.89 -10.67
N GLN A 126 5.77 12.64 -9.73
CA GLN A 126 5.77 11.43 -8.92
C GLN A 126 5.50 10.17 -9.76
N LEU A 127 4.57 10.26 -10.72
CA LEU A 127 4.29 9.15 -11.64
C LEU A 127 5.49 8.81 -12.52
N ARG A 128 6.19 9.83 -13.04
CA ARG A 128 7.43 9.63 -13.80
C ARG A 128 8.51 8.99 -12.96
N ALA A 129 8.78 9.51 -11.76
CA ALA A 129 9.76 8.93 -10.84
C ALA A 129 9.43 7.47 -10.47
N MET A 130 8.14 7.16 -10.28
CA MET A 130 7.69 5.78 -10.04
C MET A 130 7.96 4.89 -11.26
N ARG A 131 7.63 5.33 -12.48
CA ARG A 131 7.89 4.59 -13.71
C ARG A 131 9.38 4.35 -13.91
N ASP A 132 10.20 5.38 -13.70
CA ASP A 132 11.65 5.31 -13.93
C ASP A 132 12.34 4.40 -12.89
N GLY A 133 11.84 4.39 -11.65
CA GLY A 133 12.31 3.49 -10.60
C GLY A 133 11.79 2.04 -10.68
N PHE A 134 10.66 1.83 -11.38
CA PHE A 134 9.96 0.53 -11.43
C PHE A 134 9.41 0.29 -12.85
N PRO A 135 10.26 0.01 -13.84
CA PRO A 135 9.84 -0.03 -15.26
C PRO A 135 8.84 -1.16 -15.57
N ASP A 136 8.90 -2.28 -14.85
CA ASP A 136 8.02 -3.44 -15.06
C ASP A 136 6.73 -3.39 -14.23
N LEU A 137 6.53 -2.32 -13.47
CA LEU A 137 5.39 -2.17 -12.57
C LEU A 137 4.08 -1.99 -13.35
N LYS A 138 3.14 -2.88 -13.13
CA LYS A 138 1.80 -2.79 -13.73
C LYS A 138 0.89 -1.93 -12.88
N LEU A 139 0.18 -0.99 -13.52
CA LEU A 139 -0.80 -0.14 -12.85
C LEU A 139 -2.21 -0.63 -13.15
N VAL A 140 -2.99 -0.82 -12.09
CA VAL A 140 -4.41 -1.16 -12.15
C VAL A 140 -5.21 0.00 -11.60
N TYR A 141 -6.07 0.59 -12.42
CA TYR A 141 -6.93 1.69 -12.00
C TYR A 141 -8.38 1.21 -11.89
N VAL A 142 -8.94 1.24 -10.68
CA VAL A 142 -10.34 0.84 -10.44
C VAL A 142 -11.21 2.07 -10.45
N LEU A 143 -12.14 2.11 -11.39
CA LEU A 143 -13.13 3.18 -11.55
C LEU A 143 -14.49 2.72 -11.01
N ARG A 144 -15.27 3.68 -10.59
CA ARG A 144 -16.68 3.52 -10.22
C ARG A 144 -17.46 4.68 -10.81
N GLU A 145 -18.70 4.40 -11.18
CA GLU A 145 -19.63 5.42 -11.64
C GLU A 145 -19.68 6.60 -10.63
N PRO A 146 -19.57 7.86 -11.09
CA PRO A 146 -19.38 9.02 -10.21
C PRO A 146 -20.50 9.23 -9.20
N LEU A 147 -21.77 9.06 -9.57
CA LEU A 147 -22.92 9.22 -8.67
C LEU A 147 -22.89 8.16 -7.58
N ALA A 148 -22.68 6.88 -7.93
CA ALA A 148 -22.58 5.80 -6.99
C ALA A 148 -21.35 5.94 -6.06
N ARG A 149 -20.26 6.54 -6.55
CA ARG A 149 -19.08 6.86 -5.75
C ARG A 149 -19.41 7.94 -4.72
N SER A 150 -20.01 9.04 -5.16
CA SER A 150 -20.40 10.17 -4.30
C SER A 150 -21.40 9.74 -3.22
N TRP A 151 -22.44 8.99 -3.60
CA TRP A 151 -23.39 8.41 -2.67
C TRP A 151 -22.73 7.53 -1.61
N SER A 152 -21.82 6.65 -2.03
CA SER A 152 -21.02 5.82 -1.12
C SER A 152 -20.13 6.63 -0.19
N GLY A 153 -19.76 7.84 -0.55
CA GLY A 153 -19.03 8.80 0.28
C GLY A 153 -19.91 9.39 1.37
N LEU A 154 -21.10 9.83 1.01
CA LEU A 154 -22.09 10.45 1.91
C LEU A 154 -22.64 9.46 2.94
N ALA A 155 -22.97 8.24 2.52
CA ALA A 155 -23.53 7.19 3.38
C ALA A 155 -22.58 6.71 4.51
N ARG A 156 -21.36 7.23 4.60
CA ARG A 156 -20.37 6.85 5.63
C ARG A 156 -20.17 7.93 6.71
N ARG A 157 -20.87 9.05 6.58
CA ARG A 157 -20.90 10.09 7.63
C ARG A 157 -21.92 9.72 8.68
#